data_82e2fe4b91a92c5c4566c2f628b53f7d
#
_entry.id   82e2fe4b91a92c5c4566c2f628b53f7d
#
_cell.length_a   1.000
_cell.length_b   1.000
_cell.length_c   1.000
_cell.angle_alpha   90.00
_cell.angle_beta   90.00
_cell.angle_gamma   90.00
#
_symmetry.space_group_name_H-M   'P 1'
#
loop_
_entity.id
_entity.type
_entity.pdbx_description
1 polymer ?
#
loop_
_entity_poly.entity_id
_entity_poly.type
_entity_poly.pdbx_seq_one_letter_code
_entity_poly.pdbx_strand_id
1 'polypeptide(L)'
;MNLPPVLSSVDVLLFDLGRVVLDISFDSVMATWAGHAGCEPGDLAKRFVVNDSFKHHEIGRIDDAAFFAGLRQSLGIGITDAQFLEGWNAIFTGEMPGIAPLLASAAKRMPLYAFSNTNPAHIAHFSQTYADVLSHFRQIFLSSSIGLRKPDAEAYDHVVKAIGVPASRILFFDDSAANIEGARARGLCAIHVTSTDDVARALTALEV
;
A
#
# COMPACT_ATOMS: atom_id res chain seq x y z
N MET A 1 12.19 -18.15 -7.76
CA MET A 1 12.64 -16.81 -7.29
C MET A 1 13.81 -17.05 -6.33
N ASN A 2 14.99 -16.47 -6.58
CA ASN A 2 16.12 -16.62 -5.66
C ASN A 2 15.93 -15.65 -4.50
N LEU A 3 15.81 -16.17 -3.29
CA LEU A 3 15.86 -15.36 -2.07
C LEU A 3 17.22 -14.65 -2.00
N PRO A 4 17.28 -13.39 -1.55
CA PRO A 4 18.55 -12.69 -1.41
C PRO A 4 19.47 -13.45 -0.44
N PRO A 5 20.77 -13.54 -0.72
CA PRO A 5 21.72 -14.37 0.05
C PRO A 5 22.00 -13.89 1.48
N VAL A 6 21.33 -12.83 1.97
CA VAL A 6 21.62 -12.15 3.24
C VAL A 6 20.45 -12.21 4.22
N LEU A 7 19.54 -13.19 4.12
CA LEU A 7 18.41 -13.30 5.05
C LEU A 7 18.82 -13.53 6.52
N SER A 8 19.99 -14.11 6.78
CA SER A 8 20.50 -14.39 8.13
C SER A 8 20.83 -13.14 8.96
N SER A 9 20.75 -11.94 8.39
CA SER A 9 21.06 -10.67 9.07
C SER A 9 19.89 -9.69 9.13
N VAL A 10 18.66 -10.13 8.81
CA VAL A 10 17.45 -9.29 8.86
C VAL A 10 16.97 -9.15 10.30
N ASP A 11 16.73 -7.91 10.74
CA ASP A 11 16.20 -7.59 12.07
C ASP A 11 14.76 -7.12 12.04
N VAL A 12 14.31 -6.61 10.88
CA VAL A 12 13.05 -5.90 10.73
C VAL A 12 12.37 -6.32 9.41
N LEU A 13 11.06 -6.53 9.49
CA LEU A 13 10.22 -6.73 8.32
C LEU A 13 9.42 -5.46 8.03
N LEU A 14 9.47 -5.01 6.78
CA LEU A 14 8.73 -3.85 6.28
C LEU A 14 7.80 -4.31 5.14
N PHE A 15 6.52 -3.98 5.22
CA PHE A 15 5.51 -4.45 4.26
C PHE A 15 4.85 -3.27 3.56
N ASP A 16 4.61 -3.37 2.25
CA ASP A 16 3.53 -2.61 1.65
C ASP A 16 2.18 -3.10 2.19
N LEU A 17 1.14 -2.29 2.04
CA LEU A 17 -0.22 -2.71 2.41
C LEU A 17 -0.99 -3.25 1.20
N GLY A 18 -1.16 -2.46 0.14
CA GLY A 18 -1.94 -2.88 -1.03
C GLY A 18 -1.34 -4.09 -1.74
N ARG A 19 -2.14 -5.11 -2.04
CA ARG A 19 -1.73 -6.38 -2.69
C ARG A 19 -0.66 -7.19 -1.95
N VAL A 20 -0.27 -6.75 -0.76
CA VAL A 20 0.64 -7.49 0.13
C VAL A 20 -0.07 -7.91 1.41
N VAL A 21 -0.78 -6.98 2.04
CA VAL A 21 -1.55 -7.19 3.27
C VAL A 21 -3.05 -7.07 3.01
N LEU A 22 -3.45 -6.03 2.28
CA LEU A 22 -4.84 -5.75 1.92
C LEU A 22 -5.05 -6.01 0.43
N ASP A 23 -6.07 -6.79 0.11
CA ASP A 23 -6.48 -7.00 -1.27
C ASP A 23 -7.16 -5.74 -1.81
N ILE A 24 -6.75 -5.30 -3.01
CA ILE A 24 -7.26 -4.08 -3.63
C ILE A 24 -7.65 -4.30 -5.09
N SER A 25 -8.75 -3.67 -5.49
CA SER A 25 -9.31 -3.75 -6.83
C SER A 25 -9.78 -2.39 -7.34
N PHE A 26 -9.12 -1.85 -8.35
CA PHE A 26 -9.62 -0.67 -9.07
C PHE A 26 -10.91 -0.96 -9.85
N ASP A 27 -11.14 -2.21 -10.25
CA ASP A 27 -12.39 -2.60 -10.90
C ASP A 27 -13.60 -2.40 -9.97
N SER A 28 -13.43 -2.65 -8.66
CA SER A 28 -14.46 -2.40 -7.65
C SER A 28 -14.78 -0.91 -7.53
N VAL A 29 -13.77 -0.03 -7.61
CA VAL A 29 -13.96 1.43 -7.65
C VAL A 29 -14.79 1.83 -8.85
N MET A 30 -14.39 1.38 -10.05
CA MET A 30 -15.09 1.70 -11.30
C MET A 30 -16.53 1.18 -11.31
N ALA A 31 -16.74 -0.05 -10.81
CA ALA A 31 -18.08 -0.65 -10.73
C ALA A 31 -19.00 0.15 -9.79
N THR A 32 -18.50 0.57 -8.62
CA THR A 32 -19.28 1.34 -7.65
C THR A 32 -19.65 2.73 -8.20
N TRP A 33 -18.67 3.46 -8.74
CA TRP A 33 -18.94 4.77 -9.36
C TRP A 33 -19.88 4.68 -10.55
N ALA A 34 -19.70 3.68 -11.42
CA ALA A 34 -20.56 3.45 -12.58
C ALA A 34 -22.01 3.15 -12.17
N GLY A 35 -22.21 2.33 -11.12
CA GLY A 35 -23.50 2.04 -10.55
C GLY A 35 -24.24 3.31 -10.08
N HIS A 36 -23.53 4.21 -9.38
CA HIS A 36 -24.10 5.49 -8.97
C HIS A 36 -24.34 6.46 -10.13
N ALA A 37 -23.46 6.46 -11.14
CA ALA A 37 -23.53 7.37 -12.28
C ALA A 37 -24.48 6.88 -13.39
N GLY A 38 -24.93 5.63 -13.35
CA GLY A 38 -25.75 5.03 -14.41
C GLY A 38 -25.00 4.84 -15.75
N CYS A 39 -23.72 4.46 -15.70
CA CYS A 39 -22.87 4.26 -16.89
C CYS A 39 -22.10 2.94 -16.82
N GLU A 40 -21.33 2.60 -17.87
CA GLU A 40 -20.54 1.39 -17.91
C GLU A 40 -19.18 1.58 -17.18
N PRO A 41 -18.76 0.63 -16.32
CA PRO A 41 -17.48 0.71 -15.59
C PRO A 41 -16.27 0.88 -16.53
N GLY A 42 -16.27 0.19 -17.68
CA GLY A 42 -15.19 0.26 -18.66
C GLY A 42 -14.99 1.65 -19.27
N ASP A 43 -16.03 2.48 -19.31
CA ASP A 43 -15.92 3.86 -19.82
C ASP A 43 -15.26 4.79 -18.78
N LEU A 44 -15.46 4.53 -17.49
CA LEU A 44 -14.73 5.23 -16.42
C LEU A 44 -13.26 4.80 -16.39
N ALA A 45 -12.99 3.50 -16.50
CA ALA A 45 -11.62 2.97 -16.51
C ALA A 45 -10.75 3.58 -17.63
N LYS A 46 -11.32 3.84 -18.82
CA LYS A 46 -10.62 4.51 -19.93
C LYS A 46 -10.25 5.97 -19.64
N ARG A 47 -11.01 6.64 -18.76
CA ARG A 47 -10.80 8.06 -18.39
C ARG A 47 -9.98 8.22 -17.11
N PHE A 48 -9.86 7.17 -16.30
CA PHE A 48 -9.08 7.20 -15.09
C PHE A 48 -7.58 7.18 -15.41
N VAL A 49 -6.85 8.19 -14.95
CA VAL A 49 -5.41 8.31 -15.18
C VAL A 49 -4.71 8.66 -13.88
N VAL A 50 -3.67 7.89 -13.56
CA VAL A 50 -2.74 8.24 -12.47
C VAL A 50 -1.85 9.39 -12.94
N ASN A 51 -2.23 10.60 -12.60
CA ASN A 51 -1.57 11.86 -12.97
C ASN A 51 -0.89 12.52 -11.77
N ASP A 52 -0.38 13.74 -11.93
CA ASP A 52 0.28 14.47 -10.85
C ASP A 52 -0.68 14.83 -9.71
N SER A 53 -1.98 15.05 -9.99
CA SER A 53 -2.99 15.27 -8.95
C SER A 53 -3.12 14.03 -8.04
N PHE A 54 -3.13 12.83 -8.64
CA PHE A 54 -3.12 11.57 -7.88
C PHE A 54 -1.90 11.47 -6.97
N LYS A 55 -0.69 11.75 -7.51
CA LYS A 55 0.56 11.73 -6.73
C LYS A 55 0.56 12.78 -5.62
N HIS A 56 0.05 13.99 -5.90
CA HIS A 56 -0.06 15.06 -4.91
C HIS A 56 -1.03 14.69 -3.78
N HIS A 57 -2.11 13.98 -4.09
CA HIS A 57 -3.04 13.45 -3.10
C HIS A 57 -2.37 12.38 -2.22
N GLU A 58 -1.60 11.46 -2.82
CA GLU A 58 -0.86 10.44 -2.08
C GLU A 58 0.23 11.00 -1.15
N ILE A 59 0.72 12.21 -1.37
CA ILE A 59 1.70 12.86 -0.48
C ILE A 59 1.08 13.99 0.36
N GLY A 60 -0.25 14.09 0.39
CA GLY A 60 -0.98 15.06 1.21
C GLY A 60 -0.84 16.51 0.77
N ARG A 61 -0.39 16.80 -0.47
CA ARG A 61 -0.31 18.17 -1.01
C ARG A 61 -1.65 18.74 -1.44
N ILE A 62 -2.61 17.88 -1.74
CA ILE A 62 -4.01 18.26 -1.97
C ILE A 62 -4.89 17.39 -1.08
N ASP A 63 -6.01 17.93 -0.62
CA ASP A 63 -6.97 17.21 0.20
C ASP A 63 -7.93 16.36 -0.64
N ASP A 64 -8.73 15.53 0.05
CA ASP A 64 -9.72 14.65 -0.57
C ASP A 64 -10.74 15.46 -1.40
N ALA A 65 -11.19 16.62 -0.91
CA ALA A 65 -12.20 17.43 -1.59
C ALA A 65 -11.68 17.96 -2.94
N ALA A 66 -10.47 18.51 -2.96
CA ALA A 66 -9.84 18.99 -4.18
C ALA A 66 -9.55 17.86 -5.17
N PHE A 67 -9.06 16.72 -4.67
CA PHE A 67 -8.80 15.54 -5.48
C PHE A 67 -10.10 14.99 -6.10
N PHE A 68 -11.14 14.80 -5.30
CA PHE A 68 -12.42 14.27 -5.77
C PHE A 68 -13.11 15.21 -6.75
N ALA A 69 -13.04 16.52 -6.55
CA ALA A 69 -13.58 17.49 -7.50
C ALA A 69 -12.91 17.39 -8.88
N GLY A 70 -11.56 17.32 -8.90
CA GLY A 70 -10.79 17.16 -10.13
C GLY A 70 -11.04 15.83 -10.84
N LEU A 71 -11.10 14.74 -10.05
CA LEU A 71 -11.33 13.41 -10.59
C LEU A 71 -12.76 13.26 -11.13
N ARG A 72 -13.77 13.78 -10.43
CA ARG A 72 -15.17 13.81 -10.90
C ARG A 72 -15.30 14.56 -12.25
N GLN A 73 -14.60 15.68 -12.38
CA GLN A 73 -14.57 16.44 -13.64
C GLN A 73 -13.92 15.64 -14.77
N SER A 74 -12.77 14.99 -14.50
CA SER A 74 -12.06 14.20 -15.53
C SER A 74 -12.86 12.96 -15.96
N LEU A 75 -13.57 12.33 -15.02
CA LEU A 75 -14.42 11.18 -15.29
C LEU A 75 -15.76 11.55 -15.93
N GLY A 76 -16.19 12.83 -15.84
CA GLY A 76 -17.46 13.31 -16.38
C GLY A 76 -18.67 12.70 -15.70
N ILE A 77 -18.63 12.48 -14.37
CA ILE A 77 -19.72 11.86 -13.59
C ILE A 77 -20.29 12.84 -12.56
N GLY A 78 -21.62 12.83 -12.41
CA GLY A 78 -22.36 13.72 -11.52
C GLY A 78 -22.84 13.07 -10.21
N ILE A 79 -21.96 12.27 -9.54
CA ILE A 79 -22.30 11.62 -8.28
C ILE A 79 -21.96 12.50 -7.07
N THR A 80 -22.63 12.28 -5.94
CA THR A 80 -22.40 13.03 -4.70
C THR A 80 -21.03 12.71 -4.08
N ASP A 81 -20.56 13.56 -3.15
CA ASP A 81 -19.30 13.32 -2.44
C ASP A 81 -19.33 12.02 -1.63
N ALA A 82 -20.48 11.69 -1.01
CA ALA A 82 -20.65 10.44 -0.28
C ALA A 82 -20.52 9.20 -1.21
N GLN A 83 -21.18 9.24 -2.37
CA GLN A 83 -21.08 8.18 -3.38
C GLN A 83 -19.67 8.08 -3.98
N PHE A 84 -19.00 9.24 -4.13
CA PHE A 84 -17.63 9.26 -4.60
C PHE A 84 -16.67 8.61 -3.61
N LEU A 85 -16.79 8.96 -2.32
CA LEU A 85 -16.00 8.38 -1.22
C LEU A 85 -16.29 6.88 -1.05
N GLU A 86 -17.55 6.47 -1.14
CA GLU A 86 -17.95 5.06 -1.10
C GLU A 86 -17.20 4.26 -2.20
N GLY A 87 -17.28 4.73 -3.46
CA GLY A 87 -16.59 4.09 -4.56
C GLY A 87 -15.06 4.12 -4.42
N TRP A 88 -14.50 5.23 -3.91
CA TRP A 88 -13.06 5.33 -3.66
C TRP A 88 -12.57 4.29 -2.65
N ASN A 89 -13.32 4.09 -1.57
CA ASN A 89 -13.03 3.10 -0.53
C ASN A 89 -13.38 1.65 -0.94
N ALA A 90 -14.21 1.46 -1.97
CA ALA A 90 -14.49 0.13 -2.52
C ALA A 90 -13.26 -0.55 -3.15
N ILE A 91 -12.14 0.16 -3.23
CA ILE A 91 -10.85 -0.41 -3.63
C ILE A 91 -10.44 -1.58 -2.73
N PHE A 92 -10.77 -1.53 -1.45
CA PHE A 92 -10.41 -2.57 -0.48
C PHE A 92 -11.41 -3.70 -0.53
N THR A 93 -10.97 -4.88 -0.98
CA THR A 93 -11.82 -6.07 -1.15
C THR A 93 -11.66 -7.08 -0.01
N GLY A 94 -10.66 -6.89 0.84
CA GLY A 94 -10.40 -7.77 1.99
C GLY A 94 -8.95 -7.75 2.42
N GLU A 95 -8.57 -8.72 3.24
CA GLU A 95 -7.18 -9.06 3.50
C GLU A 95 -6.66 -9.99 2.41
N MET A 96 -5.36 -9.91 2.10
CA MET A 96 -4.74 -10.91 1.21
C MET A 96 -4.93 -12.32 1.81
N PRO A 97 -5.38 -13.29 1.01
CA PRO A 97 -5.66 -14.64 1.52
C PRO A 97 -4.46 -15.25 2.25
N GLY A 98 -4.66 -15.63 3.51
CA GLY A 98 -3.63 -16.27 4.34
C GLY A 98 -2.58 -15.34 4.95
N ILE A 99 -2.67 -14.02 4.78
CA ILE A 99 -1.66 -13.07 5.29
C ILE A 99 -1.74 -12.91 6.83
N ALA A 100 -2.93 -12.83 7.40
CA ALA A 100 -3.10 -12.54 8.83
C ALA A 100 -2.35 -13.54 9.75
N PRO A 101 -2.46 -14.88 9.60
CA PRO A 101 -1.70 -15.81 10.41
C PRO A 101 -0.18 -15.71 10.21
N LEU A 102 0.30 -15.34 9.02
CA LEU A 102 1.73 -15.10 8.77
C LEU A 102 2.24 -13.90 9.55
N LEU A 103 1.52 -12.76 9.49
CA LEU A 103 1.88 -11.57 10.26
C LEU A 103 1.81 -11.82 11.77
N ALA A 104 0.76 -12.51 12.25
CA ALA A 104 0.62 -12.85 13.66
C ALA A 104 1.76 -13.76 14.17
N SER A 105 2.28 -14.67 13.33
CA SER A 105 3.45 -15.49 13.65
C SER A 105 4.72 -14.65 13.67
N ALA A 106 4.98 -13.90 12.61
CA ALA A 106 6.17 -13.10 12.46
C ALA A 106 6.31 -12.02 13.55
N ALA A 107 5.20 -11.37 13.93
CA ALA A 107 5.17 -10.32 14.97
C ALA A 107 5.63 -10.82 16.35
N LYS A 108 5.55 -12.13 16.63
CA LYS A 108 6.05 -12.72 17.89
C LYS A 108 7.58 -12.83 17.91
N ARG A 109 8.23 -12.77 16.77
CA ARG A 109 9.67 -13.03 16.62
C ARG A 109 10.45 -11.81 16.13
N MET A 110 9.82 -10.97 15.30
CA MET A 110 10.48 -9.82 14.68
C MET A 110 9.57 -8.57 14.70
N PRO A 111 10.14 -7.37 14.79
CA PRO A 111 9.38 -6.14 14.63
C PRO A 111 8.88 -6.01 13.19
N LEU A 112 7.56 -5.78 13.05
CA LEU A 112 6.90 -5.52 11.79
C LEU A 112 6.59 -4.03 11.66
N TYR A 113 6.85 -3.50 10.47
CA TYR A 113 6.50 -2.14 10.05
C TYR A 113 5.75 -2.21 8.71
N ALA A 114 4.96 -1.19 8.41
CA ALA A 114 4.36 -1.05 7.09
C ALA A 114 4.72 0.30 6.46
N PHE A 115 4.79 0.33 5.11
CA PHE A 115 5.01 1.56 4.35
C PHE A 115 4.11 1.55 3.10
N SER A 116 3.08 2.39 3.10
CA SER A 116 2.05 2.43 2.06
C SER A 116 1.98 3.79 1.37
N ASN A 117 1.88 3.77 0.03
CA ASN A 117 1.42 4.92 -0.73
C ASN A 117 -0.11 4.98 -0.63
N THR A 118 -0.62 6.01 0.03
CA THR A 118 -2.04 6.11 0.37
C THR A 118 -2.47 7.56 0.66
N ASN A 119 -3.74 7.77 0.89
CA ASN A 119 -4.37 9.07 1.06
C ASN A 119 -5.27 9.11 2.32
N PRO A 120 -5.68 10.30 2.80
CA PRO A 120 -6.45 10.43 4.03
C PRO A 120 -7.78 9.66 4.03
N ALA A 121 -8.52 9.64 2.92
CA ALA A 121 -9.78 8.90 2.80
C ALA A 121 -9.57 7.39 3.00
N HIS A 122 -8.59 6.80 2.33
CA HIS A 122 -8.24 5.39 2.49
C HIS A 122 -7.75 5.08 3.91
N ILE A 123 -6.91 5.96 4.50
CA ILE A 123 -6.42 5.79 5.88
C ILE A 123 -7.59 5.71 6.86
N ALA A 124 -8.55 6.63 6.77
CA ALA A 124 -9.74 6.63 7.63
C ALA A 124 -10.55 5.33 7.51
N HIS A 125 -10.66 4.78 6.29
CA HIS A 125 -11.38 3.55 6.02
C HIS A 125 -10.64 2.31 6.53
N PHE A 126 -9.41 2.06 6.05
CA PHE A 126 -8.72 0.81 6.34
C PHE A 126 -8.29 0.70 7.81
N SER A 127 -7.98 1.83 8.48
CA SER A 127 -7.62 1.81 9.89
C SER A 127 -8.73 1.31 10.81
N GLN A 128 -9.99 1.48 10.40
CA GLN A 128 -11.15 0.96 11.14
C GLN A 128 -11.51 -0.45 10.69
N THR A 129 -11.58 -0.67 9.37
CA THR A 129 -12.07 -1.92 8.79
C THR A 129 -11.11 -3.09 9.01
N TYR A 130 -9.80 -2.83 8.98
CA TYR A 130 -8.74 -3.84 9.07
C TYR A 130 -7.86 -3.67 10.31
N ALA A 131 -8.41 -3.11 11.39
CA ALA A 131 -7.67 -2.81 12.62
C ALA A 131 -6.92 -4.02 13.17
N ASP A 132 -7.51 -5.22 13.10
CA ASP A 132 -6.93 -6.44 13.66
C ASP A 132 -5.62 -6.82 12.96
N VAL A 133 -5.61 -6.92 11.63
CA VAL A 133 -4.39 -7.27 10.89
C VAL A 133 -3.34 -6.15 10.96
N LEU A 134 -3.77 -4.89 10.99
CA LEU A 134 -2.87 -3.74 11.12
C LEU A 134 -2.25 -3.62 12.51
N SER A 135 -2.87 -4.18 13.55
CA SER A 135 -2.34 -4.18 14.92
C SER A 135 -1.02 -4.93 15.09
N HIS A 136 -0.65 -5.78 14.12
CA HIS A 136 0.64 -6.48 14.12
C HIS A 136 1.84 -5.57 13.83
N PHE A 137 1.62 -4.39 13.24
CA PHE A 137 2.68 -3.45 12.91
C PHE A 137 2.99 -2.51 14.07
N ARG A 138 4.27 -2.37 14.42
CA ARG A 138 4.72 -1.38 15.43
C ARG A 138 4.47 0.05 14.98
N GLN A 139 4.64 0.29 13.69
CA GLN A 139 4.38 1.58 13.05
C GLN A 139 4.02 1.37 11.58
N ILE A 140 3.12 2.20 11.08
CA ILE A 140 2.73 2.26 9.67
C ILE A 140 3.12 3.64 9.14
N PHE A 141 4.02 3.66 8.15
CA PHE A 141 4.40 4.88 7.43
C PHE A 141 3.41 5.08 6.28
N LEU A 142 2.73 6.20 6.28
CA LEU A 142 1.69 6.54 5.32
C LEU A 142 2.16 7.73 4.49
N SER A 143 2.23 7.59 3.18
CA SER A 143 2.82 8.59 2.29
C SER A 143 2.20 9.97 2.43
N SER A 144 0.88 10.08 2.59
CA SER A 144 0.19 11.36 2.79
C SER A 144 0.48 12.00 4.14
N SER A 145 0.87 11.22 5.16
CA SER A 145 1.24 11.74 6.48
C SER A 145 2.69 12.20 6.55
N ILE A 146 3.59 11.53 5.82
CA ILE A 146 5.03 11.87 5.82
C ILE A 146 5.43 12.81 4.68
N GLY A 147 4.53 13.05 3.70
CA GLY A 147 4.79 13.89 2.53
C GLY A 147 5.74 13.27 1.49
N LEU A 148 6.01 11.98 1.58
CA LEU A 148 6.96 11.23 0.74
C LEU A 148 6.32 9.92 0.27
N ARG A 149 6.62 9.48 -0.95
CA ARG A 149 6.05 8.25 -1.52
C ARG A 149 7.10 7.37 -2.17
N LYS A 150 6.85 6.09 -2.22
CA LYS A 150 7.59 5.13 -3.05
C LYS A 150 7.33 5.44 -4.54
N PRO A 151 8.32 5.27 -5.43
CA PRO A 151 9.68 4.75 -5.21
C PRO A 151 10.73 5.83 -4.95
N ASP A 152 10.38 7.04 -4.50
CA ASP A 152 11.32 8.13 -4.32
C ASP A 152 12.35 7.79 -3.22
N ALA A 153 13.64 8.09 -3.48
CA ALA A 153 14.76 7.72 -2.60
C ALA A 153 14.60 8.26 -1.17
N GLU A 154 14.14 9.51 -1.06
CA GLU A 154 13.94 10.20 0.23
C GLU A 154 12.90 9.51 1.11
N ALA A 155 11.91 8.83 0.49
CA ALA A 155 10.90 8.09 1.22
C ALA A 155 11.49 6.86 1.95
N TYR A 156 12.36 6.11 1.28
CA TYR A 156 13.07 4.99 1.91
C TYR A 156 14.06 5.48 2.98
N ASP A 157 14.80 6.55 2.71
CA ASP A 157 15.74 7.12 3.67
C ASP A 157 15.03 7.58 4.94
N HIS A 158 13.85 8.21 4.80
CA HIS A 158 13.00 8.59 5.93
C HIS A 158 12.57 7.37 6.76
N VAL A 159 12.06 6.34 6.11
CA VAL A 159 11.59 5.11 6.77
C VAL A 159 12.73 4.37 7.45
N VAL A 160 13.87 4.17 6.78
CA VAL A 160 15.07 3.55 7.35
C VAL A 160 15.56 4.30 8.59
N LYS A 161 15.63 5.63 8.50
CA LYS A 161 16.01 6.48 9.64
C LYS A 161 15.04 6.35 10.82
N ALA A 162 13.74 6.30 10.55
CA ALA A 162 12.71 6.18 11.59
C ALA A 162 12.71 4.80 12.26
N ILE A 163 12.96 3.72 11.50
CA ILE A 163 13.10 2.36 12.02
C ILE A 163 14.37 2.24 12.88
N GLY A 164 15.46 2.92 12.51
CA GLY A 164 16.67 3.02 13.33
C GLY A 164 17.62 1.82 13.22
N VAL A 165 17.49 0.98 12.18
CA VAL A 165 18.47 -0.09 11.86
C VAL A 165 19.08 0.16 10.48
N PRO A 166 20.26 -0.41 10.17
CA PRO A 166 20.84 -0.32 8.83
C PRO A 166 19.87 -0.83 7.76
N ALA A 167 19.81 -0.16 6.61
CA ALA A 167 18.93 -0.55 5.50
C ALA A 167 19.08 -2.02 5.10
N SER A 168 20.31 -2.55 5.10
CA SER A 168 20.62 -3.95 4.78
C SER A 168 20.05 -4.98 5.77
N ARG A 169 19.54 -4.53 6.92
CA ARG A 169 18.90 -5.35 7.94
C ARG A 169 17.36 -5.25 7.93
N ILE A 170 16.80 -4.54 6.94
CA ILE A 170 15.37 -4.42 6.70
C ILE A 170 15.02 -5.27 5.48
N LEU A 171 14.06 -6.19 5.63
CA LEU A 171 13.48 -6.92 4.52
C LEU A 171 12.15 -6.30 4.13
N PHE A 172 12.07 -5.76 2.92
CA PHE A 172 10.90 -5.08 2.38
C PHE A 172 10.14 -5.98 1.41
N PHE A 173 8.81 -6.01 1.58
CA PHE A 173 7.85 -6.74 0.75
C PHE A 173 6.94 -5.75 0.03
N ASP A 174 6.89 -5.78 -1.31
CA ASP A 174 6.08 -4.88 -2.12
C ASP A 174 5.69 -5.55 -3.44
N ASP A 175 4.51 -5.25 -3.98
CA ASP A 175 4.00 -5.81 -5.23
C ASP A 175 4.49 -5.06 -6.47
N SER A 176 5.07 -3.86 -6.30
CA SER A 176 5.56 -3.02 -7.38
C SER A 176 7.04 -3.23 -7.64
N ALA A 177 7.38 -3.65 -8.85
CA ALA A 177 8.79 -3.79 -9.27
C ALA A 177 9.58 -2.48 -9.13
N ALA A 178 8.96 -1.32 -9.41
CA ALA A 178 9.59 -0.01 -9.26
C ALA A 178 9.92 0.30 -7.80
N ASN A 179 9.03 -0.05 -6.87
CA ASN A 179 9.26 0.13 -5.44
C ASN A 179 10.40 -0.79 -4.95
N ILE A 180 10.46 -2.03 -5.43
CA ILE A 180 11.53 -2.98 -5.12
C ILE A 180 12.89 -2.47 -5.61
N GLU A 181 12.95 -1.93 -6.83
CA GLU A 181 14.17 -1.33 -7.38
C GLU A 181 14.61 -0.10 -6.57
N GLY A 182 13.66 0.79 -6.23
CA GLY A 182 13.91 1.95 -5.37
C GLY A 182 14.46 1.56 -3.99
N ALA A 183 13.85 0.56 -3.34
CA ALA A 183 14.29 0.05 -2.05
C ALA A 183 15.72 -0.53 -2.11
N ARG A 184 16.00 -1.36 -3.11
CA ARG A 184 17.34 -1.96 -3.32
C ARG A 184 18.41 -0.89 -3.60
N ALA A 185 18.06 0.14 -4.36
CA ALA A 185 18.97 1.27 -4.61
C ALA A 185 19.33 2.04 -3.32
N ARG A 186 18.50 1.94 -2.28
CA ARG A 186 18.75 2.49 -0.94
C ARG A 186 19.33 1.46 0.04
N GLY A 187 19.70 0.27 -0.43
CA GLY A 187 20.37 -0.76 0.35
C GLY A 187 19.46 -1.68 1.16
N LEU A 188 18.14 -1.61 1.00
CA LEU A 188 17.23 -2.56 1.63
C LEU A 188 17.32 -3.93 0.95
N CYS A 189 17.14 -5.01 1.73
CA CYS A 189 16.75 -6.28 1.17
C CYS A 189 15.29 -6.18 0.73
N ALA A 190 14.93 -6.63 -0.49
CA ALA A 190 13.57 -6.48 -0.97
C ALA A 190 13.10 -7.68 -1.79
N ILE A 191 11.85 -8.08 -1.56
CA ILE A 191 11.17 -9.18 -2.24
C ILE A 191 9.97 -8.62 -2.99
N HIS A 192 9.92 -8.88 -4.30
CA HIS A 192 8.76 -8.60 -5.13
C HIS A 192 7.68 -9.64 -4.84
N VAL A 193 6.58 -9.20 -4.25
CA VAL A 193 5.44 -10.05 -3.87
C VAL A 193 4.48 -10.16 -5.05
N THR A 194 4.20 -11.38 -5.45
CA THR A 194 3.19 -11.69 -6.48
C THR A 194 2.01 -12.48 -5.89
N SER A 195 2.23 -13.07 -4.73
CA SER A 195 1.22 -13.77 -3.93
C SER A 195 1.67 -13.86 -2.47
N THR A 196 0.77 -14.20 -1.57
CA THR A 196 1.06 -14.44 -0.14
C THR A 196 2.11 -15.56 0.07
N ASP A 197 2.25 -16.49 -0.89
CA ASP A 197 3.27 -17.54 -0.84
C ASP A 197 4.71 -16.97 -0.88
N ASP A 198 4.93 -15.81 -1.51
CA ASP A 198 6.24 -15.17 -1.51
C ASP A 198 6.63 -14.73 -0.09
N VAL A 199 5.68 -14.17 0.64
CA VAL A 199 5.83 -13.80 2.05
C VAL A 199 6.08 -15.05 2.90
N ALA A 200 5.25 -16.09 2.74
CA ALA A 200 5.36 -17.33 3.51
C ALA A 200 6.73 -17.99 3.33
N ARG A 201 7.25 -18.07 2.09
CA ARG A 201 8.58 -18.62 1.81
C ARG A 201 9.70 -17.82 2.46
N ALA A 202 9.60 -16.49 2.43
CA ALA A 202 10.59 -15.63 3.05
C ALA A 202 10.61 -15.78 4.58
N LEU A 203 9.43 -15.81 5.22
CA LEU A 203 9.31 -16.01 6.66
C LEU A 203 9.83 -17.39 7.09
N THR A 204 9.53 -18.43 6.31
CA THR A 204 10.08 -19.78 6.55
C THR A 204 11.62 -19.79 6.47
N ALA A 205 12.20 -19.09 5.50
CA ALA A 205 13.65 -19.01 5.35
C ALA A 205 14.34 -18.18 6.47
N LEU A 206 13.60 -17.28 7.11
CA LEU A 206 14.03 -16.52 8.29
C LEU A 206 13.78 -17.27 9.60
N GLU A 207 13.14 -18.44 9.55
CA GLU A 207 12.70 -19.22 10.73
C GLU A 207 11.72 -18.43 11.64
N VAL A 208 10.84 -17.61 11.09
CA VAL A 208 9.84 -16.76 11.79
C VAL A 208 8.41 -17.09 11.37
#